data_366eea06674b65d256822128faa163bd
#
_entry.id   366eea06674b65d256822128faa163bd
#
_cell.length_a   1.000
_cell.length_b   1.000
_cell.length_c   1.000
_cell.angle_alpha   90.00
_cell.angle_beta   90.00
_cell.angle_gamma   90.00
#
_symmetry.space_group_name_H-M   'P 1'
#
loop_
_entity.id
_entity.type
_entity.pdbx_description
1 polymer ?
#
loop_
_entity_poly.entity_id
_entity_poly.type
_entity_poly.pdbx_seq_one_letter_code
_entity_poly.pdbx_strand_id
1 'polypeptide(L)'
;MHFVRTIVLATGLIWAFATAAQAFTIQEVRSPGGITAWLVEEKAVPLMAMNFSFRSGTAHDPEGKEGAAEFLTGMMDEGAGDMLSQEFQRKREELSFRMAFSADADFFEGSFQTLTRNRRESVDLLRLAITAPRFDAEPLERVRQQFVLSVKQKEQDPQTIAWRAWMQSAMPDDPYARQGDGTETSMGAMSADDLRAAHRRIFNRDTLQVAVVGDISAAELGPLLDEIFGGLPAAAPRETLPPVRIATGPKQQVIDRDMPQSVIVFGHEGILRDDPDFIPAFVMSEILGGGGLTSRLASEIREKRGLTYGVSFGLSPMERAGLYAGMLQTRNESAGEALVVIREVLAKMAAEGPTEAELAEAKTYLTGSYALRFSSNAAIASQLLGLQQQDLGIDYVDRRNALVEAVTLDQVKAQAKRLLHPDRFIVTMVGRPEGVE
;
A
#
# COMPACT_ATOMS: atom_id res chain seq x y z
N MET A 1 22.46 -48.01 -63.86
CA MET A 1 21.94 -48.15 -62.48
C MET A 1 21.96 -46.74 -61.84
N HIS A 2 20.84 -46.07 -61.93
CA HIS A 2 20.65 -44.68 -61.38
C HIS A 2 19.83 -44.76 -60.13
N PHE A 3 20.43 -44.34 -59.00
CA PHE A 3 19.73 -44.12 -57.76
C PHE A 3 19.34 -42.64 -57.69
N VAL A 4 18.04 -42.34 -57.86
CA VAL A 4 17.46 -41.06 -57.62
C VAL A 4 17.16 -40.95 -56.14
N ARG A 5 17.81 -40.09 -55.37
CA ARG A 5 17.47 -39.75 -54.02
C ARG A 5 16.42 -38.61 -54.02
N THR A 6 15.21 -38.97 -53.66
CA THR A 6 14.14 -38.03 -53.37
C THR A 6 14.35 -37.42 -52.01
N ILE A 7 14.66 -36.12 -51.92
CA ILE A 7 14.66 -35.32 -50.70
C ILE A 7 13.24 -34.82 -50.47
N VAL A 8 12.58 -35.37 -49.46
CA VAL A 8 11.31 -34.85 -48.95
C VAL A 8 11.61 -33.70 -48.01
N LEU A 9 11.37 -32.47 -48.42
CA LEU A 9 11.36 -31.29 -47.59
C LEU A 9 10.07 -31.31 -46.73
N ALA A 10 10.19 -31.70 -45.45
CA ALA A 10 9.16 -31.52 -44.46
C ALA A 10 9.18 -30.08 -43.94
N THR A 11 8.36 -29.23 -44.57
CA THR A 11 8.08 -27.90 -44.02
C THR A 11 7.17 -28.04 -42.81
N GLY A 12 7.80 -28.12 -41.64
CA GLY A 12 7.11 -28.06 -40.35
C GLY A 12 6.53 -26.64 -40.17
N LEU A 13 5.22 -26.49 -40.31
CA LEU A 13 4.49 -25.32 -39.84
C LEU A 13 4.59 -25.31 -38.33
N ILE A 14 5.50 -24.49 -37.80
CA ILE A 14 5.50 -24.12 -36.37
C ILE A 14 4.33 -23.12 -36.22
N TRP A 15 3.18 -23.62 -35.83
CA TRP A 15 2.13 -22.80 -35.25
C TRP A 15 2.67 -22.32 -33.88
N ALA A 16 3.22 -21.11 -33.86
CA ALA A 16 3.39 -20.37 -32.63
C ALA A 16 1.98 -20.08 -32.09
N PHE A 17 1.50 -20.90 -31.18
CA PHE A 17 0.43 -20.51 -30.28
C PHE A 17 1.00 -19.36 -29.45
N ALA A 18 0.83 -18.12 -29.93
CA ALA A 18 0.81 -16.98 -29.08
C ALA A 18 -0.40 -17.21 -28.15
N THR A 19 -0.16 -17.81 -27.00
CA THR A 19 -1.08 -17.66 -25.88
C THR A 19 -1.11 -16.18 -25.59
N ALA A 20 -2.08 -15.46 -26.18
CA ALA A 20 -2.46 -14.16 -25.69
C ALA A 20 -2.67 -14.39 -24.19
N ALA A 21 -1.83 -13.77 -23.35
CA ALA A 21 -2.13 -13.66 -21.95
C ALA A 21 -3.56 -13.12 -21.92
N GLN A 22 -4.48 -13.93 -21.41
CA GLN A 22 -5.89 -13.59 -21.44
C GLN A 22 -6.02 -12.39 -20.49
N ALA A 23 -6.06 -11.20 -21.09
CA ALA A 23 -6.30 -9.98 -20.35
C ALA A 23 -7.68 -10.16 -19.73
N PHE A 24 -7.74 -10.26 -18.40
CA PHE A 24 -9.02 -10.31 -17.70
C PHE A 24 -9.78 -9.00 -17.98
N THR A 25 -11.09 -9.12 -18.16
CA THR A 25 -11.94 -7.95 -18.41
C THR A 25 -12.44 -7.42 -17.07
N ILE A 26 -12.17 -6.16 -16.78
CA ILE A 26 -12.71 -5.48 -15.61
C ILE A 26 -14.08 -4.88 -16.00
N GLN A 27 -15.10 -5.20 -15.20
CA GLN A 27 -16.46 -4.70 -15.39
C GLN A 27 -16.84 -3.80 -14.21
N GLU A 28 -17.45 -2.66 -14.48
CA GLU A 28 -18.12 -1.89 -13.47
C GLU A 28 -19.52 -2.47 -13.25
N VAL A 29 -19.79 -2.91 -12.03
CA VAL A 29 -21.09 -3.45 -11.61
C VAL A 29 -21.72 -2.46 -10.64
N ARG A 30 -22.95 -2.04 -10.94
CA ARG A 30 -23.74 -1.19 -10.05
C ARG A 30 -24.92 -1.98 -9.49
N SER A 31 -25.02 -2.04 -8.16
CA SER A 31 -26.13 -2.71 -7.50
C SER A 31 -27.45 -1.94 -7.66
N PRO A 32 -28.61 -2.59 -7.46
CA PRO A 32 -29.89 -1.89 -7.37
C PRO A 32 -29.92 -0.77 -6.33
N GLY A 33 -29.23 -0.93 -5.21
CA GLY A 33 -29.07 0.07 -4.15
C GLY A 33 -28.04 1.17 -4.43
N GLY A 34 -27.37 1.13 -5.62
CA GLY A 34 -26.46 2.15 -6.10
C GLY A 34 -24.99 1.98 -5.67
N ILE A 35 -24.63 0.84 -5.08
CA ILE A 35 -23.24 0.52 -4.72
C ILE A 35 -22.49 0.10 -5.97
N THR A 36 -21.30 0.68 -6.22
CA THR A 36 -20.47 0.36 -7.37
C THR A 36 -19.30 -0.53 -6.96
N ALA A 37 -19.00 -1.54 -7.78
CA ALA A 37 -17.84 -2.41 -7.61
C ALA A 37 -17.16 -2.67 -8.96
N TRP A 38 -15.85 -2.92 -8.94
CA TRP A 38 -15.14 -3.46 -10.09
C TRP A 38 -15.07 -4.99 -9.98
N LEU A 39 -15.46 -5.68 -11.05
CA LEU A 39 -15.53 -7.13 -11.11
C LEU A 39 -14.60 -7.69 -12.19
N VAL A 40 -13.88 -8.74 -11.83
CA VAL A 40 -13.27 -9.69 -12.77
C VAL A 40 -13.91 -11.06 -12.56
N GLU A 41 -14.64 -11.55 -13.57
CA GLU A 41 -15.18 -12.91 -13.55
C GLU A 41 -14.07 -13.92 -13.84
N GLU A 42 -13.75 -14.77 -12.86
CA GLU A 42 -12.75 -15.84 -12.98
C GLU A 42 -13.32 -17.13 -12.41
N LYS A 43 -13.67 -18.05 -13.32
CA LYS A 43 -14.39 -19.30 -13.00
C LYS A 43 -13.50 -20.54 -12.88
N ALA A 44 -12.20 -20.41 -13.18
CA ALA A 44 -11.28 -21.55 -13.15
C ALA A 44 -11.08 -22.07 -11.71
N VAL A 45 -11.21 -21.18 -10.72
CA VAL A 45 -11.13 -21.58 -9.31
C VAL A 45 -12.44 -21.24 -8.62
N PRO A 46 -13.12 -22.20 -7.95
CA PRO A 46 -14.44 -21.99 -7.34
C PRO A 46 -14.33 -21.20 -6.03
N LEU A 47 -13.88 -19.96 -6.12
CA LEU A 47 -13.75 -19.02 -5.01
C LEU A 47 -14.07 -17.59 -5.47
N MET A 48 -14.45 -16.75 -4.51
CA MET A 48 -14.60 -15.31 -4.65
C MET A 48 -13.65 -14.61 -3.69
N ALA A 49 -12.88 -13.66 -4.20
CA ALA A 49 -12.10 -12.70 -3.43
C ALA A 49 -12.72 -11.31 -3.57
N MET A 50 -12.89 -10.62 -2.46
CA MET A 50 -13.40 -9.24 -2.39
C MET A 50 -12.46 -8.42 -1.53
N ASN A 51 -12.01 -7.29 -2.06
CA ASN A 51 -11.35 -6.26 -1.27
C ASN A 51 -12.21 -5.01 -1.30
N PHE A 52 -12.32 -4.33 -0.19
CA PHE A 52 -13.07 -3.08 -0.08
C PHE A 52 -12.37 -2.11 0.84
N SER A 53 -12.63 -0.83 0.66
CA SER A 53 -12.10 0.22 1.53
C SER A 53 -13.12 1.32 1.77
N PHE A 54 -12.89 2.01 2.87
CA PHE A 54 -13.57 3.24 3.24
C PHE A 54 -12.51 4.32 3.36
N ARG A 55 -12.73 5.47 2.73
CA ARG A 55 -11.80 6.62 2.75
C ARG A 55 -11.91 7.36 4.09
N SER A 56 -11.48 6.71 5.15
CA SER A 56 -11.48 7.20 6.53
C SER A 56 -10.50 6.36 7.38
N GLY A 57 -9.21 6.59 7.19
CA GLY A 57 -8.14 5.91 7.91
C GLY A 57 -7.82 6.56 9.26
N THR A 58 -6.63 6.24 9.77
CA THR A 58 -6.16 6.66 11.10
C THR A 58 -5.90 8.17 11.21
N ALA A 59 -5.68 8.87 10.09
CA ALA A 59 -5.54 10.33 10.10
C ALA A 59 -6.81 11.05 10.57
N HIS A 60 -7.97 10.38 10.47
CA HIS A 60 -9.25 10.89 10.94
C HIS A 60 -9.56 10.51 12.40
N ASP A 61 -8.68 9.81 13.10
CA ASP A 61 -8.89 9.52 14.50
C ASP A 61 -8.86 10.82 15.32
N PRO A 62 -9.79 11.02 16.26
CA PRO A 62 -9.82 12.19 17.12
C PRO A 62 -8.53 12.31 17.94
N GLU A 63 -8.14 13.52 18.29
CA GLU A 63 -7.02 13.77 19.20
C GLU A 63 -7.24 13.07 20.54
N GLY A 64 -6.21 12.36 21.04
CA GLY A 64 -6.28 11.51 22.24
C GLY A 64 -6.95 10.15 22.02
N LYS A 65 -7.39 9.85 20.80
CA LYS A 65 -7.94 8.55 20.38
C LYS A 65 -7.17 7.97 19.19
N GLU A 66 -5.90 8.32 19.07
CA GLU A 66 -5.02 7.79 18.04
C GLU A 66 -5.03 6.25 18.10
N GLY A 67 -5.17 5.63 16.94
CA GLY A 67 -5.28 4.19 16.82
C GLY A 67 -6.69 3.63 16.96
N ALA A 68 -7.75 4.47 16.99
CA ALA A 68 -9.12 3.97 17.06
C ALA A 68 -9.50 3.16 15.81
N ALA A 69 -9.10 3.61 14.62
CA ALA A 69 -9.29 2.86 13.39
C ALA A 69 -8.48 1.55 13.39
N GLU A 70 -7.23 1.59 13.85
CA GLU A 70 -6.38 0.40 14.00
C GLU A 70 -6.96 -0.60 14.99
N PHE A 71 -7.40 -0.14 16.17
CA PHE A 71 -8.02 -1.02 17.17
C PHE A 71 -9.30 -1.67 16.64
N LEU A 72 -10.08 -0.92 15.86
CA LEU A 72 -11.30 -1.43 15.26
C LEU A 72 -11.01 -2.63 14.34
N THR A 73 -9.88 -2.66 13.62
CA THR A 73 -9.50 -3.78 12.76
C THR A 73 -9.47 -5.11 13.51
N GLY A 74 -8.96 -5.10 14.74
CA GLY A 74 -8.87 -6.30 15.59
C GLY A 74 -10.19 -6.68 16.27
N MET A 75 -11.22 -5.85 16.16
CA MET A 75 -12.53 -6.13 16.79
C MET A 75 -13.60 -6.58 15.81
N MET A 76 -13.37 -6.45 14.50
CA MET A 76 -14.38 -6.71 13.47
C MET A 76 -14.76 -8.19 13.35
N ASP A 77 -13.96 -9.10 13.84
CA ASP A 77 -14.23 -10.54 13.86
C ASP A 77 -14.42 -11.11 15.29
N GLU A 78 -14.55 -10.23 16.28
CA GLU A 78 -14.72 -10.58 17.69
C GLU A 78 -16.19 -10.65 18.14
N GLY A 79 -17.05 -11.19 17.26
CA GLY A 79 -18.48 -11.34 17.46
C GLY A 79 -19.29 -10.28 16.72
N ALA A 80 -20.45 -10.70 16.21
CA ALA A 80 -21.35 -9.82 15.45
C ALA A 80 -22.80 -10.28 15.54
N GLY A 81 -23.74 -9.33 15.54
CA GLY A 81 -25.15 -9.60 15.76
C GLY A 81 -25.39 -10.29 17.10
N ASP A 82 -26.02 -11.46 17.07
CA ASP A 82 -26.28 -12.27 18.28
C ASP A 82 -25.13 -13.24 18.61
N MET A 83 -24.14 -13.41 17.71
CA MET A 83 -23.02 -14.32 17.90
C MET A 83 -21.92 -13.70 18.75
N LEU A 84 -21.55 -14.41 19.83
CA LEU A 84 -20.36 -14.10 20.61
C LEU A 84 -19.08 -14.42 19.83
N SER A 85 -17.94 -13.87 20.27
CA SER A 85 -16.63 -14.03 19.60
C SER A 85 -16.31 -15.49 19.28
N GLN A 86 -16.37 -16.41 20.24
CA GLN A 86 -16.06 -17.83 20.03
C GLN A 86 -16.96 -18.50 18.99
N GLU A 87 -18.26 -18.16 18.98
CA GLU A 87 -19.19 -18.70 17.99
C GLU A 87 -18.91 -18.16 16.59
N PHE A 88 -18.62 -16.87 16.49
CA PHE A 88 -18.25 -16.23 15.23
C PHE A 88 -16.97 -16.86 14.64
N GLN A 89 -15.93 -17.01 15.46
CA GLN A 89 -14.68 -17.65 15.05
C GLN A 89 -14.90 -19.11 14.60
N ARG A 90 -15.66 -19.89 15.35
CA ARG A 90 -15.98 -21.27 15.00
C ARG A 90 -16.70 -21.36 13.64
N LYS A 91 -17.70 -20.52 13.39
CA LYS A 91 -18.39 -20.47 12.10
C LYS A 91 -17.47 -20.06 10.95
N ARG A 92 -16.57 -19.11 11.20
CA ARG A 92 -15.56 -18.70 10.21
C ARG A 92 -14.66 -19.89 9.81
N GLU A 93 -14.22 -20.68 10.79
CA GLU A 93 -13.42 -21.88 10.55
C GLU A 93 -14.21 -22.96 9.80
N GLU A 94 -15.43 -23.25 10.22
CA GLU A 94 -16.33 -24.25 9.56
C GLU A 94 -16.58 -23.90 8.09
N LEU A 95 -16.77 -22.64 7.77
CA LEU A 95 -16.99 -22.17 6.40
C LEU A 95 -15.68 -22.00 5.62
N SER A 96 -14.53 -22.09 6.28
CA SER A 96 -13.19 -21.96 5.68
C SER A 96 -13.05 -20.66 4.87
N PHE A 97 -13.64 -19.56 5.33
CA PHE A 97 -13.43 -18.26 4.71
C PHE A 97 -12.36 -17.42 5.44
N ARG A 98 -11.73 -16.53 4.71
CA ARG A 98 -10.76 -15.60 5.24
C ARG A 98 -11.36 -14.21 5.24
N MET A 99 -11.17 -13.51 6.32
CA MET A 99 -11.54 -12.12 6.49
C MET A 99 -10.45 -11.44 7.31
N ALA A 100 -10.00 -10.29 6.86
CA ALA A 100 -9.03 -9.46 7.58
C ALA A 100 -9.33 -8.00 7.34
N PHE A 101 -8.98 -7.16 8.32
CA PHE A 101 -9.11 -5.72 8.23
C PHE A 101 -7.75 -5.07 8.52
N SER A 102 -7.52 -3.91 7.93
CA SER A 102 -6.35 -3.07 8.15
C SER A 102 -6.72 -1.60 8.06
N ALA A 103 -5.91 -0.75 8.64
CA ALA A 103 -6.08 0.70 8.52
C ALA A 103 -4.73 1.35 8.26
N ASP A 104 -4.67 2.20 7.25
CA ASP A 104 -3.57 3.13 7.05
C ASP A 104 -4.01 4.56 7.37
N ALA A 105 -3.22 5.55 6.99
CA ALA A 105 -3.54 6.94 7.28
C ALA A 105 -4.84 7.40 6.58
N ASP A 106 -5.09 6.93 5.37
CA ASP A 106 -6.15 7.41 4.47
C ASP A 106 -7.36 6.47 4.43
N PHE A 107 -7.13 5.14 4.55
CA PHE A 107 -8.15 4.13 4.31
C PHE A 107 -8.29 3.15 5.47
N PHE A 108 -9.51 2.68 5.67
CA PHE A 108 -9.82 1.46 6.39
C PHE A 108 -10.20 0.40 5.37
N GLU A 109 -9.50 -0.72 5.37
CA GLU A 109 -9.63 -1.76 4.36
C GLU A 109 -10.17 -3.06 4.94
N GLY A 110 -10.90 -3.79 4.11
CA GLY A 110 -11.29 -5.16 4.38
C GLY A 110 -10.96 -6.07 3.22
N SER A 111 -10.47 -7.25 3.52
CA SER A 111 -10.29 -8.35 2.57
C SER A 111 -11.16 -9.53 2.97
N PHE A 112 -11.77 -10.16 1.99
CA PHE A 112 -12.65 -11.31 2.17
C PHE A 112 -12.42 -12.33 1.05
N GLN A 113 -12.31 -13.61 1.42
CA GLN A 113 -12.17 -14.69 0.45
C GLN A 113 -12.96 -15.91 0.91
N THR A 114 -13.80 -16.45 0.03
CA THR A 114 -14.62 -17.62 0.33
C THR A 114 -14.73 -18.56 -0.85
N LEU A 115 -14.99 -19.85 -0.58
CA LEU A 115 -15.33 -20.82 -1.62
C LEU A 115 -16.74 -20.55 -2.14
N THR A 116 -16.97 -20.74 -3.44
CA THR A 116 -18.28 -20.54 -4.08
C THR A 116 -19.41 -21.30 -3.35
N ARG A 117 -19.16 -22.54 -2.92
CA ARG A 117 -20.13 -23.36 -2.20
C ARG A 117 -20.57 -22.78 -0.84
N ASN A 118 -19.69 -22.01 -0.19
CA ASN A 118 -19.93 -21.44 1.14
C ASN A 118 -20.26 -19.93 1.05
N ARG A 119 -20.34 -19.36 -0.17
CA ARG A 119 -20.44 -17.92 -0.42
C ARG A 119 -21.56 -17.27 0.38
N ARG A 120 -22.76 -17.85 0.35
CA ARG A 120 -23.93 -17.25 1.01
C ARG A 120 -23.74 -17.09 2.52
N GLU A 121 -23.37 -18.18 3.20
CA GLU A 121 -23.20 -18.17 4.66
C GLU A 121 -22.01 -17.32 5.09
N SER A 122 -20.91 -17.34 4.30
CA SER A 122 -19.74 -16.50 4.56
C SER A 122 -20.04 -15.02 4.39
N VAL A 123 -20.84 -14.66 3.38
CA VAL A 123 -21.31 -13.28 3.14
C VAL A 123 -22.21 -12.80 4.27
N ASP A 124 -23.08 -13.62 4.81
CA ASP A 124 -23.90 -13.30 5.98
C ASP A 124 -23.02 -12.92 7.19
N LEU A 125 -21.93 -13.66 7.43
CA LEU A 125 -20.99 -13.35 8.50
C LEU A 125 -20.21 -12.05 8.23
N LEU A 126 -19.75 -11.82 7.00
CA LEU A 126 -19.11 -10.57 6.60
C LEU A 126 -20.06 -9.38 6.82
N ARG A 127 -21.31 -9.51 6.36
CA ARG A 127 -22.34 -8.47 6.56
C ARG A 127 -22.52 -8.15 8.03
N LEU A 128 -22.66 -9.17 8.89
CA LEU A 128 -22.81 -8.98 10.34
C LEU A 128 -21.59 -8.30 10.95
N ALA A 129 -20.36 -8.73 10.59
CA ALA A 129 -19.13 -8.09 11.05
C ALA A 129 -19.09 -6.60 10.70
N ILE A 130 -19.52 -6.24 9.49
CA ILE A 130 -19.49 -4.85 9.00
C ILE A 130 -20.64 -4.02 9.60
N THR A 131 -21.86 -4.57 9.75
CA THR A 131 -23.03 -3.79 10.11
C THR A 131 -23.42 -3.85 11.59
N ALA A 132 -22.98 -4.87 12.31
CA ALA A 132 -23.39 -5.13 13.69
C ALA A 132 -22.26 -5.74 14.55
N PRO A 133 -21.05 -5.16 14.57
CA PRO A 133 -19.97 -5.63 15.46
C PRO A 133 -20.36 -5.42 16.93
N ARG A 134 -19.96 -6.35 17.81
CA ARG A 134 -20.46 -6.36 19.20
C ARG A 134 -19.67 -5.49 20.17
N PHE A 135 -18.37 -5.51 20.13
CA PHE A 135 -17.48 -4.85 21.10
C PHE A 135 -17.72 -5.29 22.56
N ASP A 136 -17.88 -6.60 22.78
CA ASP A 136 -18.09 -7.15 24.13
C ASP A 136 -16.83 -6.98 25.00
N ALA A 137 -17.02 -6.87 26.31
CA ALA A 137 -15.95 -6.49 27.26
C ALA A 137 -14.76 -7.46 27.30
N GLU A 138 -15.02 -8.78 27.21
CA GLU A 138 -13.94 -9.80 27.25
C GLU A 138 -13.06 -9.75 26.00
N PRO A 139 -13.59 -9.85 24.75
CA PRO A 139 -12.77 -9.69 23.54
C PRO A 139 -12.06 -8.34 23.48
N LEU A 140 -12.73 -7.26 23.86
CA LEU A 140 -12.16 -5.92 23.86
C LEU A 140 -10.93 -5.84 24.77
N GLU A 141 -10.98 -6.41 25.97
CA GLU A 141 -9.84 -6.42 26.89
C GLU A 141 -8.69 -7.28 26.36
N ARG A 142 -8.97 -8.43 25.78
CA ARG A 142 -7.98 -9.31 25.18
C ARG A 142 -7.27 -8.62 23.97
N VAL A 143 -8.03 -8.02 23.08
CA VAL A 143 -7.51 -7.27 21.92
C VAL A 143 -6.74 -6.04 22.36
N ARG A 144 -7.21 -5.33 23.41
CA ARG A 144 -6.49 -4.20 24.02
C ARG A 144 -5.09 -4.60 24.45
N GLN A 145 -4.95 -5.71 25.18
CA GLN A 145 -3.65 -6.18 25.65
C GLN A 145 -2.71 -6.51 24.48
N GLN A 146 -3.24 -7.07 23.40
CA GLN A 146 -2.47 -7.34 22.17
C GLN A 146 -1.97 -6.05 21.52
N PHE A 147 -2.82 -5.04 21.36
CA PHE A 147 -2.41 -3.76 20.77
C PHE A 147 -1.45 -2.97 21.66
N VAL A 148 -1.69 -2.92 22.97
CA VAL A 148 -0.75 -2.29 23.91
C VAL A 148 0.63 -2.95 23.83
N LEU A 149 0.69 -4.28 23.78
CA LEU A 149 1.95 -5.00 23.61
C LEU A 149 2.61 -4.68 22.26
N SER A 150 1.84 -4.66 21.17
CA SER A 150 2.33 -4.31 19.83
C SER A 150 2.92 -2.90 19.81
N VAL A 151 2.23 -1.92 20.40
CA VAL A 151 2.72 -0.53 20.50
C VAL A 151 4.03 -0.47 21.27
N LYS A 152 4.12 -1.15 22.43
CA LYS A 152 5.37 -1.23 23.21
C LYS A 152 6.54 -1.83 22.43
N GLN A 153 6.28 -2.84 21.61
CA GLN A 153 7.31 -3.43 20.75
C GLN A 153 7.75 -2.45 19.66
N LYS A 154 6.80 -1.76 19.01
CA LYS A 154 7.08 -0.74 18.00
C LYS A 154 7.85 0.47 18.56
N GLU A 155 7.62 0.83 19.83
CA GLU A 155 8.37 1.89 20.52
C GLU A 155 9.84 1.52 20.81
N GLN A 156 10.18 0.24 20.73
CA GLN A 156 11.57 -0.25 20.84
C GLN A 156 12.22 -0.49 19.46
N ASP A 157 11.44 -0.56 18.39
CA ASP A 157 11.96 -0.81 17.05
C ASP A 157 12.62 0.45 16.45
N PRO A 158 13.94 0.42 16.16
CA PRO A 158 14.65 1.58 15.66
C PRO A 158 14.13 2.12 14.33
N GLN A 159 13.61 1.27 13.45
CA GLN A 159 13.07 1.69 12.15
C GLN A 159 11.76 2.46 12.35
N THR A 160 10.88 1.94 13.22
CA THR A 160 9.63 2.62 13.57
C THR A 160 9.89 3.97 14.24
N ILE A 161 10.85 4.02 15.18
CA ILE A 161 11.23 5.27 15.86
C ILE A 161 11.75 6.29 14.84
N ALA A 162 12.66 5.89 13.93
CA ALA A 162 13.23 6.77 12.93
C ALA A 162 12.16 7.31 11.98
N TRP A 163 11.27 6.44 11.49
CA TRP A 163 10.20 6.83 10.58
C TRP A 163 9.19 7.78 11.23
N ARG A 164 8.72 7.48 12.44
CA ARG A 164 7.79 8.35 13.18
C ARG A 164 8.40 9.73 13.42
N ALA A 165 9.64 9.80 13.89
CA ALA A 165 10.32 11.06 14.14
C ALA A 165 10.57 11.84 12.83
N TRP A 166 10.84 11.15 11.73
CA TRP A 166 10.94 11.76 10.42
C TRP A 166 9.60 12.35 9.97
N MET A 167 8.50 11.59 10.08
CA MET A 167 7.15 12.07 9.76
C MET A 167 6.76 13.31 10.57
N GLN A 168 7.06 13.32 11.88
CA GLN A 168 6.83 14.49 12.73
C GLN A 168 7.67 15.72 12.30
N SER A 169 8.89 15.49 11.82
CA SER A 169 9.74 16.54 11.31
C SER A 169 9.31 17.07 9.94
N ALA A 170 8.78 16.16 9.09
CA ALA A 170 8.32 16.47 7.74
C ALA A 170 6.94 17.14 7.72
N MET A 171 6.03 16.70 8.58
CA MET A 171 4.64 17.17 8.62
C MET A 171 4.24 17.54 10.06
N PRO A 172 4.88 18.56 10.67
CA PRO A 172 4.58 18.96 12.02
C PRO A 172 3.10 19.37 12.13
N ASP A 173 2.45 18.92 13.20
CA ASP A 173 1.05 19.22 13.53
C ASP A 173 0.00 18.63 12.56
N ASP A 174 0.41 17.88 11.54
CA ASP A 174 -0.54 17.20 10.65
C ASP A 174 -0.96 15.82 11.21
N PRO A 175 -2.21 15.41 11.01
CA PRO A 175 -2.68 14.07 11.38
C PRO A 175 -1.81 12.93 10.83
N TYR A 176 -1.16 13.07 9.68
CA TYR A 176 -0.23 12.07 9.14
C TYR A 176 1.02 11.85 9.99
N ALA A 177 1.40 12.83 10.80
CA ALA A 177 2.54 12.68 11.72
C ALA A 177 2.16 12.05 13.06
N ARG A 178 0.85 11.87 13.33
CA ARG A 178 0.39 11.19 14.55
C ARG A 178 0.67 9.68 14.46
N GLN A 179 0.70 9.02 15.61
CA GLN A 179 0.87 7.56 15.67
C GLN A 179 -0.45 6.88 15.29
N GLY A 180 -0.65 6.58 14.00
CA GLY A 180 -1.88 5.97 13.50
C GLY A 180 -2.18 4.60 14.12
N ASP A 181 -1.16 3.88 14.56
CA ASP A 181 -1.29 2.63 15.31
C ASP A 181 -1.48 2.85 16.82
N GLY A 182 -1.70 4.09 17.26
CA GLY A 182 -1.95 4.48 18.64
C GLY A 182 -0.71 4.59 19.51
N THR A 183 -0.93 5.04 20.73
CA THR A 183 0.05 5.09 21.82
C THR A 183 -0.34 4.10 22.91
N GLU A 184 0.57 3.77 23.84
CA GLU A 184 0.21 2.96 25.00
C GLU A 184 -0.97 3.57 25.78
N THR A 185 -1.01 4.90 25.90
CA THR A 185 -2.08 5.63 26.58
C THR A 185 -3.40 5.54 25.82
N SER A 186 -3.42 5.87 24.53
CA SER A 186 -4.67 5.87 23.74
C SER A 186 -5.24 4.47 23.59
N MET A 187 -4.39 3.47 23.29
CA MET A 187 -4.81 2.07 23.20
C MET A 187 -5.29 1.51 24.55
N GLY A 188 -4.61 1.85 25.65
CA GLY A 188 -5.01 1.45 26.99
C GLY A 188 -6.35 2.03 27.43
N ALA A 189 -6.68 3.23 26.98
CA ALA A 189 -7.93 3.94 27.32
C ALA A 189 -9.08 3.73 26.30
N MET A 190 -8.85 2.95 25.21
CA MET A 190 -9.86 2.73 24.17
C MET A 190 -11.10 2.01 24.73
N SER A 191 -12.26 2.59 24.60
CA SER A 191 -13.53 2.03 25.09
C SER A 191 -14.39 1.48 23.97
N ALA A 192 -15.40 0.68 24.31
CA ALA A 192 -16.39 0.21 23.34
C ALA A 192 -17.15 1.38 22.67
N ASP A 193 -17.36 2.48 23.37
CA ASP A 193 -18.03 3.66 22.81
C ASP A 193 -17.13 4.40 21.81
N ASP A 194 -15.83 4.45 22.05
CA ASP A 194 -14.85 4.98 21.08
C ASP A 194 -14.86 4.14 19.79
N LEU A 195 -14.88 2.82 19.92
CA LEU A 195 -14.94 1.91 18.77
C LEU A 195 -16.26 2.03 18.00
N ARG A 196 -17.39 2.19 18.71
CA ARG A 196 -18.68 2.48 18.07
C ARG A 196 -18.66 3.82 17.34
N ALA A 197 -17.98 4.82 17.88
CA ALA A 197 -17.81 6.11 17.23
C ALA A 197 -16.92 6.00 15.97
N ALA A 198 -15.80 5.28 16.05
CA ALA A 198 -14.93 5.00 14.90
C ALA A 198 -15.68 4.21 13.83
N HIS A 199 -16.43 3.17 14.21
CA HIS A 199 -17.25 2.40 13.29
C HIS A 199 -18.25 3.28 12.52
N ARG A 200 -19.03 4.12 13.22
CA ARG A 200 -19.98 5.04 12.57
C ARG A 200 -19.33 6.07 11.65
N ARG A 201 -18.10 6.50 11.95
CA ARG A 201 -17.32 7.41 11.11
C ARG A 201 -16.86 6.72 9.84
N ILE A 202 -16.35 5.50 9.95
CA ILE A 202 -15.69 4.77 8.88
C ILE A 202 -16.69 4.11 7.93
N PHE A 203 -17.65 3.37 8.46
CA PHE A 203 -18.53 2.50 7.67
C PHE A 203 -19.74 3.26 7.12
N ASN A 204 -19.57 3.82 5.92
CA ASN A 204 -20.62 4.52 5.18
C ASN A 204 -20.43 4.30 3.67
N ARG A 205 -21.51 4.45 2.87
CA ARG A 205 -21.51 4.06 1.46
C ARG A 205 -20.89 5.10 0.52
N ASP A 206 -20.81 6.36 0.92
CA ASP A 206 -20.26 7.45 0.08
C ASP A 206 -18.74 7.39 -0.07
N THR A 207 -18.06 6.68 0.83
CA THR A 207 -16.60 6.49 0.77
C THR A 207 -16.20 5.05 0.42
N LEU A 208 -17.16 4.17 0.17
CA LEU A 208 -16.95 2.76 -0.09
C LEU A 208 -16.41 2.52 -1.51
N GLN A 209 -15.33 1.79 -1.60
CA GLN A 209 -14.76 1.27 -2.84
C GLN A 209 -14.70 -0.25 -2.74
N VAL A 210 -15.03 -0.97 -3.83
CA VAL A 210 -15.11 -2.44 -3.82
C VAL A 210 -14.51 -3.01 -5.09
N ALA A 211 -13.68 -4.03 -4.93
CA ALA A 211 -13.14 -4.85 -6.01
C ALA A 211 -13.42 -6.33 -5.74
N VAL A 212 -13.96 -7.03 -6.72
CA VAL A 212 -14.34 -8.45 -6.62
C VAL A 212 -13.72 -9.24 -7.78
N VAL A 213 -13.17 -10.38 -7.46
CA VAL A 213 -12.58 -11.30 -8.45
C VAL A 213 -12.97 -12.73 -8.12
N GLY A 214 -13.47 -13.47 -9.09
CA GLY A 214 -13.72 -14.89 -8.88
C GLY A 214 -14.96 -15.42 -9.57
N ASP A 215 -15.41 -16.57 -9.06
CA ASP A 215 -16.56 -17.32 -9.59
C ASP A 215 -17.88 -16.69 -9.15
N ILE A 216 -18.15 -15.52 -9.70
CA ILE A 216 -19.40 -14.76 -9.53
C ILE A 216 -19.65 -13.93 -10.79
N SER A 217 -20.87 -13.89 -11.26
CA SER A 217 -21.29 -13.04 -12.38
C SER A 217 -21.70 -11.64 -11.92
N ALA A 218 -21.71 -10.68 -12.84
CA ALA A 218 -22.20 -9.33 -12.59
C ALA A 218 -23.66 -9.32 -12.09
N ALA A 219 -24.50 -10.22 -12.62
CA ALA A 219 -25.91 -10.36 -12.21
C ALA A 219 -26.07 -10.86 -10.77
N GLU A 220 -25.17 -11.72 -10.29
CA GLU A 220 -25.14 -12.20 -8.91
C GLU A 220 -24.50 -11.19 -7.96
N LEU A 221 -23.48 -10.45 -8.42
CA LEU A 221 -22.73 -9.51 -7.59
C LEU A 221 -23.61 -8.31 -7.18
N GLY A 222 -24.41 -7.75 -8.09
CA GLY A 222 -25.23 -6.58 -7.79
C GLY A 222 -26.08 -6.74 -6.53
N PRO A 223 -26.97 -7.74 -6.45
CA PRO A 223 -27.73 -8.02 -5.21
C PRO A 223 -26.86 -8.33 -3.99
N LEU A 224 -25.73 -9.01 -4.16
CA LEU A 224 -24.79 -9.35 -3.09
C LEU A 224 -24.17 -8.10 -2.46
N LEU A 225 -23.83 -7.09 -3.26
CA LEU A 225 -23.33 -5.80 -2.74
C LEU A 225 -24.37 -5.11 -1.84
N ASP A 226 -25.64 -5.12 -2.24
CA ASP A 226 -26.71 -4.56 -1.42
C ASP A 226 -26.92 -5.38 -0.14
N GLU A 227 -26.78 -6.69 -0.20
CA GLU A 227 -26.85 -7.56 0.97
C GLU A 227 -25.75 -7.23 1.99
N ILE A 228 -24.49 -7.06 1.54
CA ILE A 228 -23.34 -6.80 2.40
C ILE A 228 -23.35 -5.37 2.93
N PHE A 229 -23.49 -4.38 2.05
CA PHE A 229 -23.21 -2.98 2.36
C PHE A 229 -24.47 -2.09 2.41
N GLY A 230 -25.61 -2.60 1.94
CA GLY A 230 -26.85 -1.81 1.85
C GLY A 230 -27.39 -1.34 3.19
N GLY A 231 -27.08 -2.06 4.28
CA GLY A 231 -27.42 -1.67 5.66
C GLY A 231 -26.57 -0.53 6.23
N LEU A 232 -25.47 -0.13 5.57
CA LEU A 232 -24.63 0.97 6.00
C LEU A 232 -25.31 2.33 5.73
N PRO A 233 -25.04 3.36 6.57
CA PRO A 233 -25.47 4.73 6.29
C PRO A 233 -25.05 5.19 4.89
N ALA A 234 -25.88 6.01 4.25
CA ALA A 234 -25.55 6.54 2.92
C ALA A 234 -24.30 7.43 2.96
N ALA A 235 -24.17 8.22 4.02
CA ALA A 235 -23.01 9.07 4.30
C ALA A 235 -22.81 9.21 5.80
N ALA A 236 -21.61 9.55 6.23
CA ALA A 236 -21.31 9.93 7.60
C ALA A 236 -20.72 11.37 7.64
N PRO A 237 -20.93 12.11 8.74
CA PRO A 237 -20.19 13.35 8.96
C PRO A 237 -18.70 13.06 8.94
N ARG A 238 -17.99 13.73 8.03
CA ARG A 238 -16.53 13.59 7.90
C ARG A 238 -15.88 14.96 8.07
N GLU A 239 -14.88 15.01 8.93
CA GLU A 239 -14.03 16.18 9.03
C GLU A 239 -13.16 16.28 7.78
N THR A 240 -13.18 17.44 7.13
CA THR A 240 -12.27 17.71 6.04
C THR A 240 -10.91 18.07 6.63
N LEU A 241 -9.94 17.19 6.45
CA LEU A 241 -8.58 17.46 6.89
C LEU A 241 -7.95 18.58 6.04
N PRO A 242 -7.17 19.48 6.64
CA PRO A 242 -6.53 20.58 5.90
C PRO A 242 -5.48 20.04 4.91
N PRO A 243 -5.10 20.83 3.88
CA PRO A 243 -3.97 20.49 3.03
C PRO A 243 -2.69 20.31 3.85
N VAL A 244 -1.93 19.26 3.53
CA VAL A 244 -0.66 18.98 4.22
C VAL A 244 0.38 20.00 3.84
N ARG A 245 1.13 20.48 4.81
CA ARG A 245 2.32 21.30 4.62
C ARG A 245 3.55 20.50 4.98
N ILE A 246 4.32 20.12 3.96
CA ILE A 246 5.60 19.43 4.16
C ILE A 246 6.66 20.47 4.49
N ALA A 247 7.36 20.25 5.60
CA ALA A 247 8.42 21.13 6.02
C ALA A 247 9.58 21.11 5.01
N THR A 248 10.16 22.27 4.76
CA THR A 248 11.37 22.39 3.95
C THR A 248 12.60 22.26 4.85
N GLY A 249 13.54 21.36 4.46
CA GLY A 249 14.82 21.21 5.14
C GLY A 249 15.86 22.26 4.71
N PRO A 250 17.12 22.12 5.12
CA PRO A 250 17.62 20.94 5.82
C PRO A 250 17.22 20.89 7.29
N LYS A 251 16.87 19.69 7.76
CA LYS A 251 16.69 19.40 9.18
C LYS A 251 17.38 18.08 9.47
N GLN A 252 18.07 17.99 10.58
CA GLN A 252 18.75 16.77 11.01
C GLN A 252 18.47 16.50 12.49
N GLN A 253 18.13 15.27 12.81
CA GLN A 253 17.83 14.80 14.15
C GLN A 253 18.53 13.48 14.41
N VAL A 254 19.18 13.36 15.56
CA VAL A 254 19.75 12.10 16.06
C VAL A 254 19.04 11.71 17.34
N ILE A 255 18.54 10.48 17.39
CA ILE A 255 17.95 9.85 18.55
C ILE A 255 18.97 8.83 19.05
N ASP A 256 19.64 9.14 20.18
CA ASP A 256 20.67 8.28 20.76
C ASP A 256 20.07 6.94 21.22
N ARG A 257 20.62 5.86 20.69
CA ARG A 257 20.35 4.48 21.08
C ARG A 257 21.65 3.69 21.03
N ASP A 258 21.88 2.90 22.08
CA ASP A 258 23.05 2.02 22.15
C ASP A 258 22.83 0.77 21.29
N MET A 259 23.22 0.85 20.03
CA MET A 259 23.08 -0.21 19.04
C MET A 259 24.24 -0.17 18.04
N PRO A 260 24.62 -1.33 17.45
CA PRO A 260 25.81 -1.42 16.58
C PRO A 260 25.64 -0.77 15.20
N GLN A 261 24.41 -0.47 14.81
CA GLN A 261 24.09 0.12 13.53
C GLN A 261 23.13 1.29 13.73
N SER A 262 23.24 2.30 12.89
CA SER A 262 22.27 3.41 12.82
C SER A 262 21.24 3.16 11.73
N VAL A 263 19.97 3.41 12.06
CA VAL A 263 18.89 3.51 11.09
C VAL A 263 18.77 4.97 10.67
N ILE A 264 18.74 5.22 9.37
CA ILE A 264 18.66 6.56 8.79
C ILE A 264 17.43 6.63 7.88
N VAL A 265 16.50 7.51 8.19
CA VAL A 265 15.38 7.91 7.33
C VAL A 265 15.68 9.30 6.79
N PHE A 266 15.53 9.48 5.49
CA PHE A 266 15.84 10.73 4.80
C PHE A 266 14.84 11.00 3.69
N GLY A 267 14.59 12.26 3.41
CA GLY A 267 13.64 12.62 2.36
C GLY A 267 13.25 14.09 2.35
N HIS A 268 12.33 14.39 1.48
CA HIS A 268 11.75 15.71 1.26
C HIS A 268 10.37 15.61 0.61
N GLU A 269 9.75 16.74 0.29
CA GLU A 269 8.51 16.82 -0.48
C GLU A 269 8.63 16.11 -1.83
N GLY A 270 7.60 15.36 -2.19
CA GLY A 270 7.41 14.73 -3.50
C GLY A 270 6.21 15.33 -4.23
N ILE A 271 5.49 14.48 -4.98
CA ILE A 271 4.28 14.87 -5.74
C ILE A 271 3.13 13.95 -5.41
N LEU A 272 1.92 14.45 -5.59
CA LEU A 272 0.68 13.67 -5.46
C LEU A 272 0.52 12.71 -6.65
N ARG A 273 -0.39 11.75 -6.50
CA ARG A 273 -0.64 10.75 -7.54
C ARG A 273 -1.27 11.30 -8.80
N ASP A 274 -2.01 12.39 -8.70
CA ASP A 274 -2.69 13.09 -9.78
C ASP A 274 -1.81 14.13 -10.52
N ASP A 275 -0.55 14.31 -10.08
CA ASP A 275 0.41 15.17 -10.81
C ASP A 275 0.58 14.63 -12.25
N PRO A 276 0.43 15.47 -13.29
CA PRO A 276 0.54 15.05 -14.69
C PRO A 276 1.90 14.43 -15.04
N ASP A 277 2.94 14.77 -14.29
CA ASP A 277 4.28 14.23 -14.46
C ASP A 277 4.58 13.02 -13.53
N PHE A 278 3.55 12.44 -12.92
CA PHE A 278 3.74 11.32 -12.00
C PHE A 278 4.47 10.14 -12.64
N ILE A 279 4.13 9.75 -13.86
CA ILE A 279 4.73 8.57 -14.51
C ILE A 279 6.23 8.78 -14.80
N PRO A 280 6.70 9.90 -15.37
CA PRO A 280 8.14 10.18 -15.47
C PRO A 280 8.86 10.21 -14.12
N ALA A 281 8.24 10.78 -13.09
CA ALA A 281 8.79 10.80 -11.72
C ALA A 281 8.85 9.41 -11.09
N PHE A 282 7.87 8.55 -11.36
CA PHE A 282 7.85 7.17 -10.93
C PHE A 282 8.96 6.34 -11.59
N VAL A 283 9.17 6.52 -12.91
CA VAL A 283 10.29 5.89 -13.62
C VAL A 283 11.64 6.37 -13.07
N MET A 284 11.78 7.66 -12.77
CA MET A 284 12.97 8.21 -12.12
C MET A 284 13.20 7.55 -10.74
N SER A 285 12.16 7.40 -9.96
CA SER A 285 12.20 6.78 -8.63
C SER A 285 12.69 5.33 -8.72
N GLU A 286 12.24 4.56 -9.72
CA GLU A 286 12.70 3.19 -9.97
C GLU A 286 14.21 3.14 -10.23
N ILE A 287 14.71 4.00 -11.12
CA ILE A 287 16.15 4.07 -11.44
C ILE A 287 16.99 4.43 -10.22
N LEU A 288 16.47 5.35 -9.38
CA LEU A 288 17.22 5.94 -8.30
C LEU A 288 17.35 5.03 -7.07
N GLY A 289 16.22 4.45 -6.62
CA GLY A 289 16.18 3.68 -5.38
C GLY A 289 15.07 2.62 -5.28
N GLY A 290 14.15 2.58 -6.26
CA GLY A 290 13.02 1.64 -6.29
C GLY A 290 13.35 0.29 -6.90
N GLY A 291 14.32 0.23 -7.81
CA GLY A 291 14.71 -0.97 -8.57
C GLY A 291 15.48 -2.02 -7.76
N GLY A 292 15.35 -2.04 -6.45
CA GLY A 292 16.02 -3.02 -5.61
C GLY A 292 17.55 -2.96 -5.74
N LEU A 293 18.18 -4.09 -6.07
CA LEU A 293 19.65 -4.17 -6.13
C LEU A 293 20.27 -3.48 -7.36
N THR A 294 19.49 -3.22 -8.40
CA THR A 294 19.98 -2.59 -9.64
C THR A 294 19.88 -1.07 -9.63
N SER A 295 19.26 -0.48 -8.60
CA SER A 295 19.13 0.97 -8.48
C SER A 295 20.47 1.66 -8.27
N ARG A 296 20.57 2.94 -8.66
CA ARG A 296 21.80 3.74 -8.47
C ARG A 296 22.27 3.78 -7.02
N LEU A 297 21.34 3.97 -6.07
CA LEU A 297 21.69 3.99 -4.66
C LEU A 297 22.23 2.65 -4.18
N ALA A 298 21.60 1.55 -4.59
CA ALA A 298 22.11 0.21 -4.24
C ALA A 298 23.51 -0.04 -4.82
N SER A 299 23.72 0.31 -6.09
CA SER A 299 25.03 0.18 -6.73
C SER A 299 26.11 1.01 -6.02
N GLU A 300 25.83 2.29 -5.72
CA GLU A 300 26.87 3.16 -5.14
C GLU A 300 27.13 2.89 -3.67
N ILE A 301 26.10 2.58 -2.88
CA ILE A 301 26.22 2.46 -1.42
C ILE A 301 26.52 1.03 -1.00
N ARG A 302 25.82 0.05 -1.60
CA ARG A 302 25.94 -1.36 -1.23
C ARG A 302 27.06 -2.06 -1.99
N GLU A 303 27.03 -2.04 -3.35
CA GLU A 303 27.96 -2.84 -4.16
C GLU A 303 29.36 -2.28 -4.16
N LYS A 304 29.52 -0.97 -4.41
CA LYS A 304 30.84 -0.35 -4.56
C LYS A 304 31.54 -0.05 -3.23
N ARG A 305 30.75 0.25 -2.17
CA ARG A 305 31.31 0.73 -0.88
C ARG A 305 31.01 -0.17 0.31
N GLY A 306 30.06 -1.10 0.21
CA GLY A 306 29.70 -2.00 1.30
C GLY A 306 29.17 -1.31 2.55
N LEU A 307 28.57 -0.12 2.40
CA LEU A 307 28.12 0.69 3.54
C LEU A 307 26.79 0.20 4.12
N THR A 308 25.98 -0.52 3.35
CA THR A 308 24.69 -1.05 3.80
C THR A 308 24.36 -2.38 3.13
N TYR A 309 23.46 -3.15 3.71
CA TYR A 309 22.85 -4.31 3.05
C TYR A 309 21.69 -3.94 2.13
N GLY A 310 21.06 -2.79 2.36
CA GLY A 310 19.97 -2.29 1.55
C GLY A 310 19.70 -0.81 1.77
N VAL A 311 19.33 -0.15 0.71
CA VAL A 311 18.86 1.23 0.71
C VAL A 311 17.65 1.33 -0.19
N SER A 312 16.65 2.07 0.24
CA SER A 312 15.49 2.43 -0.57
C SER A 312 15.36 3.95 -0.62
N PHE A 313 14.88 4.46 -1.73
CA PHE A 313 14.46 5.86 -1.87
C PHE A 313 13.45 5.94 -3.00
N GLY A 314 12.29 6.49 -2.74
CA GLY A 314 11.25 6.51 -3.74
C GLY A 314 10.14 7.50 -3.48
N LEU A 315 9.31 7.64 -4.50
CA LEU A 315 8.09 8.41 -4.45
C LEU A 315 7.02 7.65 -3.67
N SER A 316 6.48 8.29 -2.64
CA SER A 316 5.41 7.76 -1.79
C SER A 316 4.23 8.75 -1.79
N PRO A 317 3.31 8.63 -2.74
CA PRO A 317 2.10 9.44 -2.76
C PRO A 317 1.12 8.93 -1.70
N MET A 318 0.61 9.85 -0.90
CA MET A 318 -0.51 9.69 0.01
C MET A 318 -1.71 10.48 -0.56
N GLU A 319 -2.89 10.37 0.03
CA GLU A 319 -4.07 11.09 -0.47
C GLU A 319 -3.87 12.62 -0.44
N ARG A 320 -3.23 13.15 0.61
CA ARG A 320 -3.05 14.60 0.83
C ARG A 320 -1.61 15.08 0.78
N ALA A 321 -0.63 14.17 0.60
CA ALA A 321 0.79 14.49 0.59
C ALA A 321 1.54 13.65 -0.43
N GLY A 322 2.54 14.21 -1.08
CA GLY A 322 3.53 13.48 -1.84
C GLY A 322 4.88 13.56 -1.15
N LEU A 323 5.54 12.44 -0.96
CA LEU A 323 6.85 12.35 -0.33
C LEU A 323 7.86 11.69 -1.25
N TYR A 324 9.09 12.17 -1.23
CA TYR A 324 10.26 11.41 -1.61
C TYR A 324 10.98 11.01 -0.33
N ALA A 325 10.96 9.74 0.00
CA ALA A 325 11.55 9.25 1.24
C ALA A 325 12.30 7.95 1.03
N GLY A 326 13.27 7.72 1.87
CA GLY A 326 14.09 6.53 1.85
C GLY A 326 14.63 6.17 3.22
N MET A 327 15.14 4.96 3.29
CA MET A 327 15.73 4.41 4.52
C MET A 327 16.94 3.55 4.17
N LEU A 328 17.90 3.57 5.06
CA LEU A 328 18.98 2.59 5.11
C LEU A 328 19.34 2.27 6.56
N GLN A 329 20.02 1.14 6.74
CA GLN A 329 20.67 0.77 7.99
C GLN A 329 22.15 0.54 7.71
N THR A 330 23.01 1.15 8.52
CA THR A 330 24.46 1.10 8.34
C THR A 330 25.19 1.05 9.68
N ARG A 331 26.46 0.66 9.69
CA ARG A 331 27.30 0.73 10.89
C ARG A 331 27.44 2.19 11.33
N ASN A 332 27.58 2.41 12.62
CA ASN A 332 27.65 3.76 13.19
C ASN A 332 28.78 4.60 12.55
N GLU A 333 29.97 4.01 12.41
CA GLU A 333 31.13 4.65 11.77
C GLU A 333 30.98 4.96 10.28
N SER A 334 30.00 4.33 9.62
CA SER A 334 29.73 4.51 8.17
C SER A 334 28.58 5.48 7.89
N ALA A 335 27.90 5.98 8.91
CA ALA A 335 26.67 6.76 8.75
C ALA A 335 26.90 8.09 8.01
N GLY A 336 27.97 8.81 8.35
CA GLY A 336 28.32 10.06 7.67
C GLY A 336 28.68 9.86 6.21
N GLU A 337 29.51 8.87 5.90
CA GLU A 337 29.85 8.51 4.51
C GLU A 337 28.62 8.14 3.70
N ALA A 338 27.72 7.30 4.26
CA ALA A 338 26.49 6.89 3.59
C ALA A 338 25.61 8.10 3.21
N LEU A 339 25.43 9.07 4.11
CA LEU A 339 24.68 10.28 3.84
C LEU A 339 25.32 11.16 2.77
N VAL A 340 26.64 11.30 2.77
CA VAL A 340 27.37 12.03 1.73
C VAL A 340 27.15 11.39 0.37
N VAL A 341 27.30 10.06 0.27
CA VAL A 341 27.10 9.32 -1.00
C VAL A 341 25.65 9.43 -1.48
N ILE A 342 24.65 9.35 -0.58
CA ILE A 342 23.25 9.56 -0.95
C ILE A 342 23.07 10.93 -1.60
N ARG A 343 23.55 11.99 -0.94
CA ARG A 343 23.44 13.36 -1.46
C ARG A 343 24.13 13.53 -2.81
N GLU A 344 25.32 12.95 -2.97
CA GLU A 344 26.06 12.99 -4.24
C GLU A 344 25.31 12.30 -5.37
N VAL A 345 24.76 11.09 -5.12
CA VAL A 345 23.98 10.32 -6.12
C VAL A 345 22.74 11.10 -6.55
N LEU A 346 22.01 11.69 -5.60
CA LEU A 346 20.83 12.48 -5.92
C LEU A 346 21.17 13.78 -6.62
N ALA A 347 22.20 14.49 -6.18
CA ALA A 347 22.68 15.71 -6.84
C ALA A 347 23.12 15.43 -8.28
N LYS A 348 23.82 14.33 -8.50
CA LYS A 348 24.20 13.90 -9.85
C LYS A 348 22.99 13.56 -10.71
N MET A 349 22.00 12.86 -10.15
CA MET A 349 20.74 12.59 -10.87
C MET A 349 20.01 13.88 -11.19
N ALA A 350 19.93 14.82 -10.27
CA ALA A 350 19.29 16.12 -10.49
C ALA A 350 19.98 16.96 -11.59
N ALA A 351 21.32 16.90 -11.67
CA ALA A 351 22.11 17.66 -12.62
C ALA A 351 22.16 17.02 -14.02
N GLU A 352 22.39 15.73 -14.10
CA GLU A 352 22.68 15.01 -15.34
C GLU A 352 21.48 14.16 -15.84
N GLY A 353 20.59 13.77 -14.93
CA GLY A 353 19.52 12.80 -15.18
C GLY A 353 20.02 11.35 -15.28
N PRO A 354 19.17 10.43 -15.73
CA PRO A 354 19.58 9.06 -16.05
C PRO A 354 20.22 8.97 -17.44
N THR A 355 20.88 7.84 -17.69
CA THR A 355 21.32 7.44 -19.02
C THR A 355 20.20 6.79 -19.81
N GLU A 356 20.32 6.69 -21.15
CA GLU A 356 19.40 5.93 -22.00
C GLU A 356 19.30 4.45 -21.58
N ALA A 357 20.43 3.85 -21.16
CA ALA A 357 20.47 2.46 -20.73
C ALA A 357 19.66 2.25 -19.44
N GLU A 358 19.83 3.10 -18.43
CA GLU A 358 19.06 3.03 -17.18
C GLU A 358 17.55 3.23 -17.42
N LEU A 359 17.20 4.16 -18.32
CA LEU A 359 15.80 4.36 -18.69
C LEU A 359 15.22 3.10 -19.38
N ALA A 360 15.94 2.50 -20.31
CA ALA A 360 15.51 1.30 -21.00
C ALA A 360 15.36 0.10 -20.04
N GLU A 361 16.30 -0.07 -19.11
CA GLU A 361 16.25 -1.12 -18.10
C GLU A 361 15.05 -0.92 -17.15
N ALA A 362 14.84 0.29 -16.64
CA ALA A 362 13.72 0.61 -15.78
C ALA A 362 12.37 0.35 -16.47
N LYS A 363 12.20 0.76 -17.73
CA LYS A 363 11.00 0.46 -18.51
C LYS A 363 10.77 -1.04 -18.66
N THR A 364 11.81 -1.78 -19.05
CA THR A 364 11.74 -3.25 -19.20
C THR A 364 11.30 -3.91 -17.90
N TYR A 365 11.90 -3.51 -16.78
CA TYR A 365 11.54 -4.04 -15.47
C TYR A 365 10.10 -3.68 -15.08
N LEU A 366 9.74 -2.41 -15.17
CA LEU A 366 8.42 -1.91 -14.76
C LEU A 366 7.28 -2.51 -15.59
N THR A 367 7.48 -2.70 -16.90
CA THR A 367 6.46 -3.29 -17.77
C THR A 367 6.41 -4.80 -17.66
N GLY A 368 7.58 -5.46 -17.59
CA GLY A 368 7.68 -6.92 -17.50
C GLY A 368 7.19 -7.47 -16.17
N SER A 369 7.50 -6.80 -15.05
CA SER A 369 7.08 -7.23 -13.71
C SER A 369 5.61 -6.96 -13.41
N TYR A 370 4.94 -6.09 -14.17
CA TYR A 370 3.57 -5.67 -13.87
C TYR A 370 2.57 -6.84 -13.88
N ALA A 371 2.71 -7.76 -14.83
CA ALA A 371 1.84 -8.94 -14.93
C ALA A 371 1.90 -9.83 -13.68
N LEU A 372 3.01 -9.86 -12.95
CA LEU A 372 3.16 -10.67 -11.74
C LEU A 372 2.28 -10.20 -10.59
N ARG A 373 1.80 -8.95 -10.64
CA ARG A 373 0.89 -8.39 -9.63
C ARG A 373 -0.53 -8.97 -9.71
N PHE A 374 -0.85 -9.71 -10.78
CA PHE A 374 -2.17 -10.28 -11.06
C PHE A 374 -2.15 -11.82 -10.97
N SER A 375 -1.32 -12.37 -10.08
CA SER A 375 -1.05 -13.82 -9.99
C SER A 375 -2.13 -14.65 -9.28
N SER A 376 -3.11 -14.01 -8.63
CA SER A 376 -4.22 -14.69 -7.95
C SER A 376 -5.44 -13.76 -7.83
N ASN A 377 -6.63 -14.34 -7.60
CA ASN A 377 -7.87 -13.56 -7.43
C ASN A 377 -7.73 -12.50 -6.32
N ALA A 378 -7.11 -12.85 -5.19
CA ALA A 378 -6.86 -11.90 -4.11
C ALA A 378 -5.88 -10.78 -4.52
N ALA A 379 -4.81 -11.11 -5.26
CA ALA A 379 -3.86 -10.12 -5.76
C ALA A 379 -4.52 -9.18 -6.79
N ILE A 380 -5.34 -9.73 -7.71
CA ILE A 380 -6.09 -8.92 -8.67
C ILE A 380 -7.04 -7.98 -7.92
N ALA A 381 -7.84 -8.49 -6.96
CA ALA A 381 -8.76 -7.67 -6.18
C ALA A 381 -8.04 -6.54 -5.42
N SER A 382 -6.86 -6.83 -4.84
CA SER A 382 -6.03 -5.82 -4.17
C SER A 382 -5.52 -4.75 -5.14
N GLN A 383 -5.03 -5.15 -6.33
CA GLN A 383 -4.60 -4.18 -7.34
C GLN A 383 -5.75 -3.28 -7.81
N LEU A 384 -6.93 -3.87 -8.07
CA LEU A 384 -8.11 -3.10 -8.48
C LEU A 384 -8.57 -2.11 -7.41
N LEU A 385 -8.55 -2.52 -6.13
CA LEU A 385 -8.85 -1.62 -5.03
C LEU A 385 -7.85 -0.47 -4.94
N GLY A 386 -6.55 -0.76 -5.03
CA GLY A 386 -5.51 0.28 -5.02
C GLY A 386 -5.64 1.29 -6.19
N LEU A 387 -6.13 0.86 -7.36
CA LEU A 387 -6.42 1.76 -8.47
C LEU A 387 -7.62 2.67 -8.17
N GLN A 388 -8.67 2.14 -7.52
CA GLN A 388 -9.82 2.94 -7.08
C GLN A 388 -9.41 3.96 -6.01
N GLN A 389 -8.61 3.56 -5.03
CA GLN A 389 -8.09 4.46 -3.98
C GLN A 389 -7.30 5.64 -4.54
N GLN A 390 -6.59 5.42 -5.63
CA GLN A 390 -5.81 6.46 -6.32
C GLN A 390 -6.62 7.20 -7.40
N ASP A 391 -7.93 7.00 -7.46
CA ASP A 391 -8.85 7.60 -8.44
C ASP A 391 -8.40 7.38 -9.91
N LEU A 392 -7.75 6.24 -10.19
CA LEU A 392 -7.36 5.82 -11.53
C LEU A 392 -8.53 5.12 -12.22
N GLY A 393 -8.72 5.40 -13.50
CA GLY A 393 -9.81 4.80 -14.27
C GLY A 393 -9.69 3.28 -14.39
N ILE A 394 -10.81 2.63 -14.65
CA ILE A 394 -10.91 1.17 -14.84
C ILE A 394 -10.01 0.67 -15.98
N ASP A 395 -9.71 1.52 -16.95
CA ASP A 395 -8.83 1.28 -18.09
C ASP A 395 -7.33 1.39 -17.77
N TYR A 396 -6.99 1.79 -16.52
CA TYR A 396 -5.59 2.04 -16.16
C TYR A 396 -4.71 0.78 -16.27
N VAL A 397 -5.25 -0.40 -15.98
CA VAL A 397 -4.51 -1.66 -16.09
C VAL A 397 -3.98 -1.85 -17.52
N ASP A 398 -4.82 -1.57 -18.51
CA ASP A 398 -4.49 -1.77 -19.93
C ASP A 398 -3.50 -0.71 -20.44
N ARG A 399 -3.66 0.55 -20.04
CA ARG A 399 -2.85 1.66 -20.56
C ARG A 399 -1.55 1.92 -19.78
N ARG A 400 -1.43 1.39 -18.55
CA ARG A 400 -0.28 1.68 -17.67
C ARG A 400 1.08 1.39 -18.32
N ASN A 401 1.22 0.23 -18.96
CA ASN A 401 2.48 -0.13 -19.60
C ASN A 401 2.82 0.79 -20.78
N ALA A 402 1.82 1.17 -21.57
CA ALA A 402 2.01 2.15 -22.65
C ALA A 402 2.44 3.53 -22.10
N LEU A 403 1.89 3.96 -20.96
CA LEU A 403 2.30 5.20 -20.30
C LEU A 403 3.77 5.15 -19.85
N VAL A 404 4.23 4.03 -19.30
CA VAL A 404 5.65 3.82 -18.92
C VAL A 404 6.55 3.80 -20.14
N GLU A 405 6.17 3.08 -21.20
CA GLU A 405 6.93 3.00 -22.45
C GLU A 405 7.05 4.36 -23.16
N ALA A 406 6.04 5.20 -23.06
CA ALA A 406 6.03 6.53 -23.66
C ALA A 406 6.95 7.54 -22.95
N VAL A 407 7.44 7.26 -21.74
CA VAL A 407 8.32 8.17 -21.01
C VAL A 407 9.62 8.40 -21.77
N THR A 408 9.99 9.66 -21.98
CA THR A 408 11.23 10.05 -22.64
C THR A 408 12.34 10.37 -21.64
N LEU A 409 13.60 10.32 -22.10
CA LEU A 409 14.74 10.71 -21.29
C LEU A 409 14.65 12.14 -20.80
N ASP A 410 14.19 13.05 -21.68
CA ASP A 410 14.04 14.47 -21.35
C ASP A 410 12.99 14.70 -20.26
N GLN A 411 11.89 13.94 -20.28
CA GLN A 411 10.88 14.00 -19.22
C GLN A 411 11.47 13.56 -17.88
N VAL A 412 12.23 12.45 -17.84
CA VAL A 412 12.86 11.99 -16.59
C VAL A 412 13.91 12.99 -16.10
N LYS A 413 14.73 13.57 -16.99
CA LYS A 413 15.68 14.64 -16.65
C LYS A 413 14.97 15.87 -16.09
N ALA A 414 13.85 16.28 -16.68
CA ALA A 414 13.06 17.39 -16.18
C ALA A 414 12.56 17.14 -14.76
N GLN A 415 12.06 15.92 -14.48
CA GLN A 415 11.60 15.57 -13.13
C GLN A 415 12.77 15.44 -12.13
N ALA A 416 13.91 14.90 -12.55
CA ALA A 416 15.09 14.85 -11.69
C ALA A 416 15.51 16.26 -11.22
N LYS A 417 15.54 17.21 -12.13
CA LYS A 417 15.85 18.62 -11.82
C LYS A 417 14.77 19.29 -10.98
N ARG A 418 13.47 18.96 -11.25
CA ARG A 418 12.31 19.57 -10.54
C ARG A 418 12.18 19.05 -9.12
N LEU A 419 12.40 17.73 -8.89
CA LEU A 419 11.96 17.07 -7.70
C LEU A 419 13.07 16.64 -6.74
N LEU A 420 14.33 16.52 -7.21
CA LEU A 420 15.40 16.07 -6.32
C LEU A 420 16.13 17.24 -5.68
N HIS A 421 16.01 17.36 -4.39
CA HIS A 421 16.58 18.45 -3.57
C HIS A 421 17.39 17.89 -2.40
N PRO A 422 18.57 17.30 -2.63
CA PRO A 422 19.37 16.69 -1.55
C PRO A 422 19.85 17.70 -0.50
N ASP A 423 19.86 18.99 -0.83
CA ASP A 423 20.12 20.13 0.06
C ASP A 423 18.97 20.42 1.03
N ARG A 424 17.77 19.92 0.76
CA ARG A 424 16.56 20.13 1.56
C ARG A 424 16.16 18.92 2.39
N PHE A 425 17.02 17.92 2.49
CA PHE A 425 16.66 16.70 3.22
C PHE A 425 16.32 16.99 4.67
N ILE A 426 15.23 16.37 5.09
CA ILE A 426 14.94 16.07 6.48
C ILE A 426 15.55 14.68 6.73
N VAL A 427 16.42 14.58 7.72
CA VAL A 427 17.13 13.34 8.08
C VAL A 427 16.86 13.03 9.54
N THR A 428 16.43 11.84 9.82
CA THR A 428 16.30 11.31 11.18
C THR A 428 17.15 10.06 11.32
N MET A 429 17.95 10.00 12.34
CA MET A 429 18.84 8.89 12.64
C MET A 429 18.55 8.34 14.02
N VAL A 430 18.52 7.02 14.15
CA VAL A 430 18.42 6.31 15.42
C VAL A 430 19.65 5.43 15.57
N GLY A 431 20.40 5.63 16.63
CA GLY A 431 21.69 4.98 16.89
C GLY A 431 22.74 5.97 17.42
N ARG A 432 23.99 5.65 17.21
CA ARG A 432 25.14 6.51 17.50
C ARG A 432 25.97 6.79 16.24
N PRO A 433 25.36 7.46 15.23
CA PRO A 433 26.03 7.70 13.96
C PRO A 433 27.25 8.60 14.15
N GLU A 434 28.35 8.27 13.46
CA GLU A 434 29.57 9.07 13.43
C GLU A 434 29.67 9.87 12.11
N GLY A 435 30.35 11.02 12.14
CA GLY A 435 30.58 11.85 10.96
C GLY A 435 29.32 12.53 10.39
N VAL A 436 28.33 12.77 11.24
CA VAL A 436 27.04 13.38 10.88
C VAL A 436 26.92 14.75 11.57
N GLU A 437 27.70 15.73 11.16
CA GLU A 437 27.64 17.11 11.66
C GLU A 437 26.60 17.97 10.88
#